data_ff56231b6c4e9c6d3ce1e6de208a88c0
#
_entry.id   ff56231b6c4e9c6d3ce1e6de208a88c0
#
_cell.length_a   1.000
_cell.length_b   1.000
_cell.length_c   1.000
_cell.angle_alpha   90.00
_cell.angle_beta   90.00
_cell.angle_gamma   90.00
#
_symmetry.space_group_name_H-M   'P 1'
#
loop_
_entity.id
_entity.type
_entity.pdbx_description
1 polymer ?
#
loop_
_entity_poly.entity_id
_entity_poly.type
_entity_poly.pdbx_seq_one_letter_code
_entity_poly.pdbx_strand_id
1 'polypeptide(L)'
;IMKWLPGASEGTVVAGGNGKGNALNQFGSTISRFYVNSSKDIYVLDHNQYRVMKWASGANSGTVVAGGNGSGSALNQLNSPNGIHIDSSNNVYVLDKGNHRVVKWAVGGSTGTVVAGGNGSGSNNNQLFNPASFYIDSSENIYISDTGNYRVMKWATGASEGTVVAGGNGNGGALNQINEGSDHIQINSNG
;
A
#
# COMPACT_ATOMS: atom_id res chain seq x y z
N ILE A 1 -2.60 10.08 14.87
CA ILE A 1 -2.76 8.69 15.36
C ILE A 1 -2.59 8.70 16.86
N MET A 2 -3.48 7.98 17.55
CA MET A 2 -3.44 7.87 19.01
C MET A 2 -3.18 6.42 19.42
N LYS A 3 -2.40 6.26 20.50
CA LYS A 3 -2.16 4.98 21.18
C LYS A 3 -2.95 4.98 22.48
N TRP A 4 -3.67 3.91 22.74
CA TRP A 4 -4.37 3.66 24.00
C TRP A 4 -3.73 2.46 24.71
N LEU A 5 -3.49 2.58 25.99
CA LEU A 5 -3.09 1.46 26.82
C LEU A 5 -4.36 0.75 27.37
N PRO A 6 -4.30 -0.57 27.63
CA PRO A 6 -5.41 -1.27 28.27
C PRO A 6 -5.83 -0.57 29.57
N GLY A 7 -7.13 -0.24 29.70
CA GLY A 7 -7.68 0.44 30.88
C GLY A 7 -7.39 1.94 30.98
N ALA A 8 -6.70 2.55 30.03
CA ALA A 8 -6.44 3.99 30.06
C ALA A 8 -7.71 4.80 29.74
N SER A 9 -7.94 5.89 30.47
CA SER A 9 -9.01 6.86 30.21
C SER A 9 -8.63 7.89 29.15
N GLU A 10 -7.34 7.99 28.78
CA GLU A 10 -6.82 8.94 27.79
C GLU A 10 -5.82 8.25 26.87
N GLY A 11 -5.82 8.67 25.59
CA GLY A 11 -4.86 8.22 24.59
C GLY A 11 -3.69 9.18 24.45
N THR A 12 -2.55 8.68 24.02
CA THR A 12 -1.36 9.48 23.68
C THR A 12 -1.26 9.66 22.18
N VAL A 13 -1.04 10.89 21.72
CA VAL A 13 -0.73 11.14 20.30
C VAL A 13 0.66 10.60 19.99
N VAL A 14 0.75 9.72 19.00
CA VAL A 14 2.00 9.04 18.59
C VAL A 14 2.43 9.39 17.16
N ALA A 15 1.56 10.02 16.36
CA ALA A 15 1.90 10.58 15.06
C ALA A 15 0.86 11.63 14.65
N GLY A 16 1.29 12.73 14.04
CA GLY A 16 0.45 13.87 13.68
C GLY A 16 -0.02 14.64 14.90
N GLY A 17 -1.28 15.14 14.87
CA GLY A 17 -1.89 15.89 15.98
C GLY A 17 -1.67 17.40 15.92
N ASN A 18 -0.94 17.90 14.92
CA ASN A 18 -0.61 19.34 14.75
C ASN A 18 -1.44 20.00 13.66
N GLY A 19 -2.71 19.58 13.54
CA GLY A 19 -3.61 20.07 12.51
C GLY A 19 -3.36 19.42 11.13
N LYS A 20 -4.17 19.86 10.14
CA LYS A 20 -4.07 19.43 8.76
C LYS A 20 -3.00 20.22 8.02
N GLY A 21 -2.15 19.54 7.27
CA GLY A 21 -1.13 20.20 6.45
C GLY A 21 -0.13 19.21 5.84
N ASN A 22 0.94 19.77 5.28
CA ASN A 22 2.00 19.01 4.61
C ASN A 22 3.34 19.00 5.37
N ALA A 23 3.42 19.68 6.53
CA ALA A 23 4.61 19.64 7.36
C ALA A 23 4.90 18.21 7.87
N LEU A 24 6.12 17.95 8.32
CA LEU A 24 6.55 16.61 8.76
C LEU A 24 5.87 16.14 10.06
N ASN A 25 5.21 17.02 10.79
CA ASN A 25 4.42 16.71 11.98
C ASN A 25 2.90 16.77 11.73
N GLN A 26 2.49 16.87 10.47
CA GLN A 26 1.10 16.99 10.05
C GLN A 26 0.72 15.89 9.04
N PHE A 27 -0.58 15.67 8.90
CA PHE A 27 -1.18 14.87 7.83
C PHE A 27 -2.10 15.73 6.97
N GLY A 28 -2.33 15.29 5.74
CA GLY A 28 -3.39 15.81 4.88
C GLY A 28 -4.79 15.51 5.44
N SER A 29 -5.81 15.60 4.59
CA SER A 29 -7.21 15.38 5.01
C SER A 29 -7.58 13.91 5.18
N THR A 30 -6.82 12.99 4.57
CA THR A 30 -7.15 11.56 4.57
C THR A 30 -5.91 10.72 4.83
N ILE A 31 -5.97 9.92 5.89
CA ILE A 31 -5.05 8.81 6.16
C ILE A 31 -5.77 7.54 5.70
N SER A 32 -5.19 6.82 4.72
CA SER A 32 -5.82 5.62 4.19
C SER A 32 -5.44 4.37 4.97
N ARG A 33 -4.17 4.24 5.35
CA ARG A 33 -3.62 3.07 6.04
C ARG A 33 -2.48 3.49 6.95
N PHE A 34 -2.25 2.71 8.00
CA PHE A 34 -1.04 2.78 8.80
C PHE A 34 -0.55 1.37 9.18
N TYR A 35 0.72 1.26 9.50
CA TYR A 35 1.38 0.04 9.94
C TYR A 35 2.31 0.36 11.11
N VAL A 36 2.43 -0.54 12.07
CA VAL A 36 3.36 -0.42 13.20
C VAL A 36 4.30 -1.61 13.17
N ASN A 37 5.61 -1.37 13.03
CA ASN A 37 6.60 -2.44 13.02
C ASN A 37 6.98 -2.92 14.44
N SER A 38 7.84 -3.93 14.54
CA SER A 38 8.32 -4.49 15.82
C SER A 38 9.07 -3.47 16.68
N SER A 39 9.73 -2.49 16.07
CA SER A 39 10.43 -1.38 16.74
C SER A 39 9.47 -0.28 17.24
N LYS A 40 8.16 -0.44 17.03
CA LYS A 40 7.12 0.55 17.34
C LYS A 40 7.19 1.82 16.46
N ASP A 41 7.91 1.78 15.35
CA ASP A 41 7.83 2.84 14.34
C ASP A 41 6.47 2.76 13.62
N ILE A 42 5.90 3.91 13.33
CA ILE A 42 4.57 4.02 12.70
C ILE A 42 4.75 4.53 11.27
N TYR A 43 4.28 3.75 10.31
CA TYR A 43 4.23 4.12 8.90
C TYR A 43 2.81 4.51 8.54
N VAL A 44 2.64 5.67 7.93
CA VAL A 44 1.32 6.25 7.63
C VAL A 44 1.23 6.60 6.16
N LEU A 45 0.23 6.07 5.48
CA LEU A 45 -0.13 6.49 4.12
C LEU A 45 -0.97 7.77 4.19
N ASP A 46 -0.34 8.89 3.93
CA ASP A 46 -0.94 10.21 3.83
C ASP A 46 -1.43 10.43 2.37
N HIS A 47 -2.65 9.95 2.12
CA HIS A 47 -3.25 9.84 0.78
C HIS A 47 -3.22 11.16 0.01
N ASN A 48 -3.68 12.25 0.63
CA ASN A 48 -3.81 13.56 -0.02
C ASN A 48 -2.47 14.28 -0.21
N GLN A 49 -1.41 13.83 0.45
CA GLN A 49 -0.05 14.36 0.27
C GLN A 49 0.81 13.42 -0.59
N TYR A 50 0.20 12.35 -1.12
CA TYR A 50 0.87 11.39 -2.03
C TYR A 50 2.19 10.87 -1.46
N ARG A 51 2.20 10.53 -0.13
CA ARG A 51 3.41 10.12 0.57
C ARG A 51 3.15 9.04 1.62
N VAL A 52 4.18 8.28 1.93
CA VAL A 52 4.25 7.48 3.16
C VAL A 52 5.21 8.16 4.12
N MET A 53 4.75 8.37 5.33
CA MET A 53 5.51 8.97 6.42
C MET A 53 5.87 7.91 7.45
N LYS A 54 7.10 7.92 7.95
CA LYS A 54 7.55 7.11 9.08
C LYS A 54 7.75 7.98 10.31
N TRP A 55 7.12 7.65 11.44
CA TRP A 55 7.43 8.16 12.77
C TRP A 55 8.23 7.12 13.53
N ALA A 56 9.46 7.41 13.87
CA ALA A 56 10.20 6.61 14.83
C ALA A 56 9.51 6.64 16.20
N SER A 57 9.65 5.59 16.98
CA SER A 57 9.02 5.52 18.30
C SER A 57 9.42 6.72 19.17
N GLY A 58 8.43 7.50 19.62
CA GLY A 58 8.64 8.70 20.44
C GLY A 58 9.02 9.97 19.66
N ALA A 59 9.08 9.94 18.34
CA ALA A 59 9.41 11.12 17.53
C ALA A 59 8.25 12.14 17.47
N ASN A 60 8.58 13.43 17.51
CA ASN A 60 7.60 14.52 17.39
C ASN A 60 7.26 14.88 15.93
N SER A 61 8.02 14.35 14.97
CA SER A 61 7.80 14.52 13.54
C SER A 61 8.17 13.25 12.78
N GLY A 62 7.57 13.06 11.61
CA GLY A 62 7.88 11.96 10.72
C GLY A 62 8.96 12.31 9.70
N THR A 63 9.36 11.30 8.94
CA THR A 63 10.18 11.41 7.73
C THR A 63 9.41 10.86 6.54
N VAL A 64 9.54 11.42 5.36
CA VAL A 64 8.98 10.86 4.13
C VAL A 64 9.84 9.66 3.72
N VAL A 65 9.21 8.49 3.54
CA VAL A 65 9.91 7.24 3.18
C VAL A 65 9.47 6.68 1.82
N ALA A 66 8.37 7.22 1.23
CA ALA A 66 7.95 6.93 -0.13
C ALA A 66 7.09 8.09 -0.68
N GLY A 67 7.18 8.38 -1.96
CA GLY A 67 6.45 9.49 -2.59
C GLY A 67 6.88 10.86 -2.09
N GLY A 68 5.90 11.77 -1.93
CA GLY A 68 6.10 13.11 -1.37
C GLY A 68 6.51 14.18 -2.39
N ASN A 69 6.58 13.82 -3.67
CA ASN A 69 6.91 14.74 -4.78
C ASN A 69 5.65 15.10 -5.61
N GLY A 70 4.50 15.18 -4.94
CA GLY A 70 3.21 15.46 -5.58
C GLY A 70 2.60 14.26 -6.28
N SER A 71 1.43 14.51 -6.89
CA SER A 71 0.73 13.50 -7.69
C SER A 71 1.42 13.31 -9.04
N GLY A 72 1.62 12.06 -9.45
CA GLY A 72 2.21 11.75 -10.74
C GLY A 72 2.65 10.29 -10.88
N SER A 73 3.25 9.96 -12.03
CA SER A 73 3.66 8.59 -12.37
C SER A 73 5.17 8.35 -12.30
N ALA A 74 5.99 9.37 -12.02
CA ALA A 74 7.42 9.19 -11.83
C ALA A 74 7.71 8.24 -10.64
N LEU A 75 8.92 7.66 -10.59
CA LEU A 75 9.27 6.68 -9.56
C LEU A 75 9.41 7.27 -8.15
N ASN A 76 9.41 8.58 -8.02
CA ASN A 76 9.37 9.30 -6.75
C ASN A 76 8.00 9.93 -6.45
N GLN A 77 6.99 9.64 -7.26
CA GLN A 77 5.62 10.14 -7.15
C GLN A 77 4.61 9.01 -6.95
N LEU A 78 3.43 9.37 -6.44
CA LEU A 78 2.28 8.50 -6.26
C LEU A 78 1.03 9.16 -6.82
N ASN A 79 0.04 8.35 -7.23
CA ASN A 79 -1.28 8.82 -7.64
C ASN A 79 -2.36 7.97 -6.98
N SER A 80 -3.20 8.60 -6.17
CA SER A 80 -4.28 7.93 -5.41
C SER A 80 -3.81 6.65 -4.70
N PRO A 81 -2.72 6.69 -3.90
CA PRO A 81 -2.20 5.51 -3.24
C PRO A 81 -3.21 4.96 -2.22
N ASN A 82 -3.41 3.63 -2.18
CA ASN A 82 -4.48 3.03 -1.35
C ASN A 82 -4.00 1.95 -0.36
N GLY A 83 -2.82 1.42 -0.50
CA GLY A 83 -2.29 0.36 0.38
C GLY A 83 -0.81 0.52 0.67
N ILE A 84 -0.38 0.06 1.84
CA ILE A 84 1.03 -0.07 2.20
C ILE A 84 1.31 -1.43 2.82
N HIS A 85 2.52 -1.92 2.60
CA HIS A 85 3.11 -3.03 3.32
C HIS A 85 4.55 -2.68 3.67
N ILE A 86 5.02 -3.12 4.84
CA ILE A 86 6.38 -2.92 5.31
C ILE A 86 6.99 -4.29 5.54
N ASP A 87 8.07 -4.59 4.82
CA ASP A 87 8.76 -5.87 4.98
C ASP A 87 9.68 -5.89 6.22
N SER A 88 10.25 -7.05 6.53
CA SER A 88 11.15 -7.25 7.68
C SER A 88 12.42 -6.40 7.61
N SER A 89 12.82 -5.96 6.42
CA SER A 89 13.96 -5.05 6.19
C SER A 89 13.55 -3.58 6.24
N ASN A 90 12.27 -3.28 6.57
CA ASN A 90 11.66 -1.94 6.56
C ASN A 90 11.58 -1.27 5.19
N ASN A 91 11.65 -2.02 4.09
CA ASN A 91 11.28 -1.48 2.79
C ASN A 91 9.76 -1.22 2.75
N VAL A 92 9.39 -0.18 2.02
CA VAL A 92 8.00 0.27 1.92
C VAL A 92 7.44 -0.11 0.56
N TYR A 93 6.36 -0.88 0.55
CA TYR A 93 5.60 -1.17 -0.67
C TYR A 93 4.32 -0.35 -0.65
N VAL A 94 4.00 0.26 -1.77
CA VAL A 94 2.80 1.10 -1.93
C VAL A 94 1.98 0.62 -3.12
N LEU A 95 0.69 0.38 -2.90
CA LEU A 95 -0.27 0.24 -3.98
C LEU A 95 -0.58 1.64 -4.53
N ASP A 96 0.06 1.97 -5.63
CA ASP A 96 -0.08 3.22 -6.38
C ASP A 96 -1.25 3.07 -7.38
N LYS A 97 -2.48 3.07 -6.80
CA LYS A 97 -3.73 2.68 -7.47
C LYS A 97 -3.97 3.45 -8.76
N GLY A 98 -3.80 4.77 -8.74
CA GLY A 98 -4.05 5.61 -9.91
C GLY A 98 -3.05 5.41 -11.04
N ASN A 99 -1.91 4.77 -10.76
CA ASN A 99 -0.90 4.38 -11.76
C ASN A 99 -0.91 2.86 -12.03
N HIS A 100 -1.88 2.12 -11.50
CA HIS A 100 -2.07 0.69 -11.74
C HIS A 100 -0.81 -0.14 -11.47
N ARG A 101 -0.13 0.10 -10.32
CA ARG A 101 1.15 -0.55 -9.98
C ARG A 101 1.35 -0.72 -8.49
N VAL A 102 2.22 -1.64 -8.11
CA VAL A 102 2.86 -1.68 -6.79
C VAL A 102 4.30 -1.23 -6.93
N VAL A 103 4.72 -0.31 -6.07
CA VAL A 103 6.08 0.25 -6.07
C VAL A 103 6.73 -0.05 -4.72
N LYS A 104 8.00 -0.50 -4.74
CA LYS A 104 8.84 -0.76 -3.56
C LYS A 104 9.87 0.36 -3.41
N TRP A 105 9.95 0.96 -2.23
CA TRP A 105 11.05 1.85 -1.82
C TRP A 105 11.96 1.12 -0.85
N ALA A 106 13.23 1.02 -1.21
CA ALA A 106 14.26 0.57 -0.27
C ALA A 106 14.46 1.60 0.85
N VAL A 107 14.91 1.16 2.01
CA VAL A 107 15.23 2.05 3.13
C VAL A 107 16.22 3.13 2.70
N GLY A 108 15.86 4.41 2.89
CA GLY A 108 16.68 5.56 2.49
C GLY A 108 16.68 5.87 0.99
N GLY A 109 15.96 5.09 0.18
CA GLY A 109 15.84 5.36 -1.26
C GLY A 109 14.97 6.59 -1.55
N SER A 110 15.40 7.42 -2.50
CA SER A 110 14.65 8.61 -2.97
C SER A 110 13.66 8.28 -4.09
N THR A 111 13.79 7.11 -4.72
CA THR A 111 12.93 6.60 -5.79
C THR A 111 12.53 5.18 -5.52
N GLY A 112 11.37 4.78 -6.02
CA GLY A 112 10.88 3.41 -5.93
C GLY A 112 11.23 2.57 -7.16
N THR A 113 10.99 1.27 -7.06
CA THR A 113 11.05 0.30 -8.15
C THR A 113 9.67 -0.30 -8.34
N VAL A 114 9.16 -0.35 -9.57
CA VAL A 114 7.89 -1.05 -9.87
C VAL A 114 8.12 -2.55 -9.71
N VAL A 115 7.30 -3.20 -8.89
CA VAL A 115 7.40 -4.64 -8.58
C VAL A 115 6.18 -5.45 -9.04
N ALA A 116 5.09 -4.76 -9.44
CA ALA A 116 3.94 -5.38 -10.09
C ALA A 116 3.15 -4.33 -10.89
N GLY A 117 2.59 -4.71 -12.03
CA GLY A 117 1.85 -3.80 -12.90
C GLY A 117 2.74 -2.74 -13.56
N GLY A 118 2.20 -1.51 -13.74
CA GLY A 118 2.95 -0.36 -14.25
C GLY A 118 3.06 -0.29 -15.78
N ASN A 119 2.40 -1.19 -16.50
CA ASN A 119 2.35 -1.20 -17.95
C ASN A 119 1.03 -0.61 -18.48
N GLY A 120 0.54 0.42 -17.80
CA GLY A 120 -0.76 1.04 -18.08
C GLY A 120 -1.94 0.26 -17.52
N SER A 121 -3.13 0.84 -17.68
CA SER A 121 -4.40 0.22 -17.31
C SER A 121 -4.78 -0.85 -18.34
N GLY A 122 -5.16 -2.04 -17.88
CA GLY A 122 -5.58 -3.10 -18.78
C GLY A 122 -5.71 -4.47 -18.13
N SER A 123 -6.01 -5.50 -18.93
CA SER A 123 -6.26 -6.88 -18.48
C SER A 123 -5.15 -7.87 -18.84
N ASN A 124 -4.07 -7.46 -19.49
CA ASN A 124 -2.93 -8.33 -19.75
C ASN A 124 -2.28 -8.76 -18.44
N ASN A 125 -1.47 -9.82 -18.49
CA ASN A 125 -0.84 -10.35 -17.28
C ASN A 125 0.18 -9.40 -16.62
N ASN A 126 0.72 -8.44 -17.36
CA ASN A 126 1.61 -7.39 -16.86
C ASN A 126 0.88 -6.08 -16.52
N GLN A 127 -0.45 -6.05 -16.61
CA GLN A 127 -1.29 -4.88 -16.35
C GLN A 127 -2.23 -5.10 -15.18
N LEU A 128 -2.70 -3.99 -14.61
CA LEU A 128 -3.74 -3.93 -13.60
C LEU A 128 -4.81 -2.92 -14.01
N PHE A 129 -6.03 -3.10 -13.52
CA PHE A 129 -7.10 -2.12 -13.68
C PHE A 129 -7.80 -1.87 -12.34
N ASN A 130 -7.70 -0.63 -11.85
CA ASN A 130 -8.31 -0.18 -10.60
C ASN A 130 -8.03 -1.12 -9.41
N PRO A 131 -6.77 -1.50 -9.13
CA PRO A 131 -6.45 -2.42 -8.04
C PRO A 131 -6.88 -1.82 -6.69
N ALA A 132 -7.44 -2.65 -5.79
CA ALA A 132 -8.02 -2.18 -4.53
C ALA A 132 -7.16 -2.49 -3.31
N SER A 133 -6.52 -3.65 -3.27
CA SER A 133 -5.66 -4.09 -2.18
C SER A 133 -4.54 -5.00 -2.66
N PHE A 134 -3.55 -5.20 -1.81
CA PHE A 134 -2.50 -6.19 -2.05
C PHE A 134 -2.03 -6.83 -0.74
N TYR A 135 -1.43 -7.99 -0.85
CA TYR A 135 -0.80 -8.74 0.22
C TYR A 135 0.56 -9.25 -0.26
N ILE A 136 1.54 -9.33 0.63
CA ILE A 136 2.86 -9.90 0.34
C ILE A 136 3.08 -11.09 1.29
N ASP A 137 3.39 -12.26 0.72
CA ASP A 137 3.67 -13.46 1.50
C ASP A 137 5.13 -13.52 1.99
N SER A 138 5.47 -14.53 2.78
CA SER A 138 6.81 -14.73 3.34
C SER A 138 7.89 -15.03 2.28
N SER A 139 7.49 -15.38 1.07
CA SER A 139 8.37 -15.58 -0.09
C SER A 139 8.49 -14.34 -0.97
N GLU A 140 7.97 -13.19 -0.50
CA GLU A 140 7.88 -11.91 -1.22
C GLU A 140 7.04 -11.96 -2.50
N ASN A 141 6.16 -12.95 -2.68
CA ASN A 141 5.17 -12.90 -3.74
C ASN A 141 4.10 -11.85 -3.41
N ILE A 142 3.68 -11.12 -4.44
CA ILE A 142 2.70 -10.04 -4.31
C ILE A 142 1.36 -10.52 -4.89
N TYR A 143 0.33 -10.54 -4.06
CA TYR A 143 -1.04 -10.84 -4.47
C TYR A 143 -1.83 -9.55 -4.52
N ILE A 144 -2.54 -9.31 -5.62
CA ILE A 144 -3.23 -8.03 -5.87
C ILE A 144 -4.67 -8.30 -6.24
N SER A 145 -5.60 -7.66 -5.53
CA SER A 145 -7.00 -7.57 -5.97
C SER A 145 -7.07 -6.59 -7.14
N ASP A 146 -7.11 -7.13 -8.33
CA ASP A 146 -7.24 -6.41 -9.60
C ASP A 146 -8.74 -6.24 -9.92
N THR A 147 -9.38 -5.41 -9.09
CA THR A 147 -10.84 -5.31 -8.95
C THR A 147 -11.53 -4.95 -10.25
N GLY A 148 -10.97 -4.05 -11.03
CA GLY A 148 -11.53 -3.66 -12.33
C GLY A 148 -11.52 -4.78 -13.36
N ASN A 149 -10.72 -5.83 -13.15
CA ASN A 149 -10.66 -7.04 -13.98
C ASN A 149 -11.29 -8.26 -13.30
N TYR A 150 -11.91 -8.09 -12.12
CA TYR A 150 -12.58 -9.18 -11.36
C TYR A 150 -11.67 -10.40 -11.13
N ARG A 151 -10.39 -10.14 -10.75
CA ARG A 151 -9.39 -11.20 -10.56
C ARG A 151 -8.44 -10.88 -9.41
N VAL A 152 -7.84 -11.94 -8.86
CA VAL A 152 -6.66 -11.84 -8.01
C VAL A 152 -5.45 -12.28 -8.82
N MET A 153 -4.44 -11.42 -8.84
CA MET A 153 -3.18 -11.66 -9.54
C MET A 153 -2.07 -11.94 -8.54
N LYS A 154 -1.17 -12.88 -8.89
CA LYS A 154 0.06 -13.15 -8.15
C LYS A 154 1.27 -12.78 -9.00
N TRP A 155 2.13 -11.91 -8.50
CA TRP A 155 3.49 -11.67 -9.01
C TRP A 155 4.48 -12.41 -8.14
N ALA A 156 5.22 -13.37 -8.72
CA ALA A 156 6.37 -13.95 -8.06
C ALA A 156 7.49 -12.89 -7.94
N THR A 157 8.35 -13.03 -6.95
CA THR A 157 9.49 -12.12 -6.75
C THR A 157 10.31 -11.98 -8.03
N GLY A 158 10.46 -10.75 -8.54
CA GLY A 158 11.22 -10.44 -9.75
C GLY A 158 10.52 -10.76 -11.07
N ALA A 159 9.28 -11.25 -11.07
CA ALA A 159 8.53 -11.54 -12.29
C ALA A 159 8.13 -10.25 -13.02
N SER A 160 8.21 -10.25 -14.36
CA SER A 160 7.76 -9.16 -15.23
C SER A 160 6.25 -9.14 -15.47
N GLU A 161 5.57 -10.26 -15.17
CA GLU A 161 4.12 -10.42 -15.29
C GLU A 161 3.56 -11.28 -14.17
N GLY A 162 2.28 -11.12 -13.89
CA GLY A 162 1.57 -11.90 -12.88
C GLY A 162 0.83 -13.09 -13.49
N THR A 163 0.31 -13.96 -12.62
CA THR A 163 -0.60 -15.04 -12.96
C THR A 163 -1.94 -14.81 -12.27
N VAL A 164 -3.04 -15.18 -12.92
CA VAL A 164 -4.37 -15.18 -12.30
C VAL A 164 -4.45 -16.35 -11.33
N VAL A 165 -4.74 -16.08 -10.06
CA VAL A 165 -4.89 -17.11 -9.02
C VAL A 165 -6.33 -17.28 -8.53
N ALA A 166 -7.19 -16.29 -8.81
CA ALA A 166 -8.63 -16.40 -8.54
C ALA A 166 -9.42 -15.44 -9.46
N GLY A 167 -10.64 -15.79 -9.80
CA GLY A 167 -11.51 -15.00 -10.67
C GLY A 167 -11.04 -14.97 -12.12
N GLY A 168 -11.20 -13.79 -12.78
CA GLY A 168 -10.81 -13.58 -14.17
C GLY A 168 -11.85 -14.01 -15.20
N ASN A 169 -13.01 -14.48 -14.76
CA ASN A 169 -14.15 -14.89 -15.61
C ASN A 169 -15.30 -13.88 -15.56
N GLY A 170 -14.98 -12.62 -15.34
CA GLY A 170 -15.93 -11.52 -15.26
C GLY A 170 -16.58 -11.37 -13.88
N ASN A 171 -17.44 -10.36 -13.77
CA ASN A 171 -18.23 -10.10 -12.57
C ASN A 171 -19.35 -11.11 -12.42
N GLY A 172 -19.52 -11.70 -11.24
CA GLY A 172 -20.61 -12.63 -11.00
C GLY A 172 -20.46 -13.46 -9.73
N GLY A 173 -21.45 -14.31 -9.46
CA GLY A 173 -21.53 -15.16 -8.29
C GLY A 173 -21.17 -16.62 -8.53
N ALA A 174 -20.67 -16.99 -9.70
CA ALA A 174 -20.22 -18.36 -9.96
C ALA A 174 -18.90 -18.63 -9.21
N LEU A 175 -18.57 -19.91 -8.96
CA LEU A 175 -17.40 -20.30 -8.16
C LEU A 175 -16.05 -19.84 -8.74
N ASN A 176 -16.01 -19.52 -10.02
CA ASN A 176 -14.82 -19.03 -10.74
C ASN A 176 -14.90 -17.52 -11.07
N GLN A 177 -15.84 -16.80 -10.46
CA GLN A 177 -16.04 -15.37 -10.62
C GLN A 177 -15.80 -14.62 -9.31
N ILE A 178 -15.52 -13.33 -9.41
CA ILE A 178 -15.40 -12.42 -8.27
C ILE A 178 -16.37 -11.26 -8.51
N ASN A 179 -17.15 -10.91 -7.48
CA ASN A 179 -18.04 -9.75 -7.50
C ASN A 179 -17.25 -8.43 -7.30
N GLU A 180 -17.87 -7.33 -7.70
CA GLU A 180 -17.42 -5.98 -7.29
C GLU A 180 -17.38 -5.89 -5.76
N GLY A 181 -16.35 -5.19 -5.23
CA GLY A 181 -16.21 -4.97 -3.78
C GLY A 181 -15.26 -5.93 -3.07
N SER A 182 -14.53 -6.81 -3.77
CA SER A 182 -13.44 -7.60 -3.16
C SER A 182 -12.22 -6.72 -2.83
N ASP A 183 -12.41 -5.81 -1.87
CA ASP A 183 -11.44 -4.76 -1.52
C ASP A 183 -10.34 -5.24 -0.57
N HIS A 184 -10.38 -6.49 -0.12
CA HIS A 184 -9.42 -7.03 0.84
C HIS A 184 -8.97 -8.44 0.46
N ILE A 185 -7.64 -8.65 0.48
CA ILE A 185 -7.02 -9.97 0.31
C ILE A 185 -6.34 -10.33 1.62
N GLN A 186 -6.60 -11.54 2.09
CA GLN A 186 -5.86 -12.19 3.15
C GLN A 186 -5.52 -13.61 2.72
N ILE A 187 -4.28 -14.03 2.93
CA ILE A 187 -3.83 -15.39 2.66
C ILE A 187 -3.58 -16.05 4.00
N ASN A 188 -4.12 -17.24 4.21
CA ASN A 188 -3.88 -18.02 5.41
C ASN A 188 -2.52 -18.74 5.32
N SER A 189 -2.07 -19.30 6.44
CA SER A 189 -0.77 -19.99 6.54
C SER A 189 -0.64 -21.26 5.67
N ASN A 190 -1.72 -21.70 5.03
CA ASN A 190 -1.74 -22.88 4.19
C ASN A 190 -1.66 -22.56 2.68
N GLY A 191 -1.51 -21.28 2.30
CA GLY A 191 -1.40 -20.82 0.90
C GLY A 191 -2.73 -20.50 0.25
#